data_bbfb42cba4c242ef0acffb20bde0b403
#
_entry.id   bbfb42cba4c242ef0acffb20bde0b403
#
_cell.length_a   1.000
_cell.length_b   1.000
_cell.length_c   1.000
_cell.angle_alpha   90.00
_cell.angle_beta   90.00
_cell.angle_gamma   90.00
#
_symmetry.space_group_name_H-M   'P 1'
#
loop_
_entity.id
_entity.type
_entity.pdbx_description
1 polymer ?
#
loop_
_entity_poly.entity_id
_entity_poly.type
_entity_poly.pdbx_seq_one_letter_code
_entity_poly.pdbx_strand_id
1 'polypeptide(L)'
;GSEMCIRDRFAVMAVIVATAVICTFEGFEYIYRQSVITRQTAVIQNEAVLIAAEYSNYESLEAAENNDMNSRLSSYSALNQIRIRIVNLNYVISVDTYSIDTNKTILNPRVFDIFSNHKNSSGYDKKTGNIQAAVPVYNDSGTFIAVLVADLDYTEIDAMFHDVNSQNNNIKLVIITICLVLLIVGIYFLNRPVKRVLDIVSNVSAGHTDARIPVRSYTEIREIADDFNNIMDRANETDQSRAEFVSNVSHELKTPITSIKVLAESLNTQENVPIEVYQEFMQD
;
A
#
# COMPACT_ATOMS: atom_id res chain seq x y z
N GLY A 1 -12.40 -19.21 -19.80
CA GLY A 1 -11.68 -18.43 -18.80
C GLY A 1 -11.22 -17.15 -19.43
N SER A 2 -11.68 -15.98 -18.94
CA SER A 2 -11.21 -14.69 -19.43
C SER A 2 -9.73 -14.55 -19.11
N GLU A 3 -8.88 -14.66 -20.11
CA GLU A 3 -7.47 -14.32 -20.01
C GLU A 3 -7.39 -12.81 -19.74
N MET A 4 -7.17 -12.45 -18.46
CA MET A 4 -6.92 -11.07 -18.10
C MET A 4 -5.70 -10.57 -18.87
N CYS A 5 -5.89 -9.54 -19.67
CA CYS A 5 -4.82 -8.85 -20.39
C CYS A 5 -3.74 -8.42 -19.37
N ILE A 6 -2.47 -8.46 -19.77
CA ILE A 6 -1.34 -8.02 -18.92
C ILE A 6 -1.62 -6.65 -18.30
N ARG A 7 -2.27 -5.75 -19.04
CA ARG A 7 -2.73 -4.43 -18.59
C ARG A 7 -3.68 -4.51 -17.39
N ASP A 8 -4.59 -5.48 -17.37
CA ASP A 8 -5.58 -5.61 -16.29
C ASP A 8 -4.94 -6.15 -15.01
N ARG A 9 -3.95 -7.03 -15.12
CA ARG A 9 -3.16 -7.50 -13.95
C ARG A 9 -2.37 -6.36 -13.30
N PHE A 10 -1.79 -5.47 -14.10
CA PHE A 10 -1.11 -4.29 -13.57
C PHE A 10 -2.09 -3.29 -12.96
N ALA A 11 -3.29 -3.11 -13.54
CA ALA A 11 -4.32 -2.27 -12.94
C ALA A 11 -4.76 -2.79 -11.56
N VAL A 12 -4.95 -4.11 -11.44
CA VAL A 12 -5.26 -4.75 -10.15
C VAL A 12 -4.12 -4.55 -9.15
N MET A 13 -2.86 -4.72 -9.56
CA MET A 13 -1.70 -4.50 -8.71
C MET A 13 -1.58 -3.04 -8.24
N ALA A 14 -1.87 -2.08 -9.12
CA ALA A 14 -1.93 -0.66 -8.77
C ALA A 14 -2.99 -0.35 -7.71
N VAL A 15 -4.18 -0.94 -7.83
CA VAL A 15 -5.26 -0.81 -6.85
C VAL A 15 -4.86 -1.43 -5.51
N ILE A 16 -4.23 -2.61 -5.51
CA ILE A 16 -3.76 -3.26 -4.28
C ILE A 16 -2.71 -2.40 -3.56
N VAL A 17 -1.74 -1.86 -4.30
CA VAL A 17 -0.71 -0.98 -3.71
C VAL A 17 -1.33 0.30 -3.17
N ALA A 18 -2.24 0.94 -3.91
CA ALA A 18 -2.91 2.15 -3.46
C ALA A 18 -3.75 1.91 -2.19
N THR A 19 -4.51 0.82 -2.15
CA THR A 19 -5.29 0.45 -0.95
C THR A 19 -4.39 0.12 0.24
N ALA A 20 -3.27 -0.58 0.04
CA ALA A 20 -2.31 -0.87 1.09
C ALA A 20 -1.70 0.42 1.67
N VAL A 21 -1.33 1.37 0.81
CA VAL A 21 -0.81 2.68 1.25
C VAL A 21 -1.87 3.45 2.05
N ILE A 22 -3.10 3.51 1.56
CA ILE A 22 -4.20 4.19 2.28
C ILE A 22 -4.42 3.54 3.65
N CYS A 23 -4.56 2.21 3.71
CA CYS A 23 -4.78 1.48 4.97
C CYS A 23 -3.64 1.68 5.99
N THR A 24 -2.39 1.75 5.52
CA THR A 24 -1.24 2.00 6.42
C THR A 24 -1.29 3.42 7.01
N PHE A 25 -1.67 4.42 6.23
CA PHE A 25 -1.80 5.79 6.71
C PHE A 25 -2.99 5.95 7.68
N GLU A 26 -4.15 5.37 7.39
CA GLU A 26 -5.31 5.36 8.29
C GLU A 26 -4.97 4.65 9.63
N GLY A 27 -4.28 3.52 9.54
CA GLY A 27 -3.81 2.81 10.72
C GLY A 27 -2.83 3.64 11.55
N PHE A 28 -1.89 4.31 10.91
CA PHE A 28 -0.95 5.19 11.58
C PHE A 28 -1.65 6.37 12.27
N GLU A 29 -2.61 7.03 11.58
CA GLU A 29 -3.39 8.13 12.14
C GLU A 29 -4.19 7.69 13.38
N TYR A 30 -4.81 6.52 13.33
CA TYR A 30 -5.52 5.94 14.47
C TYR A 30 -4.60 5.69 15.65
N ILE A 31 -3.43 5.06 15.43
CA ILE A 31 -2.45 4.77 16.50
C ILE A 31 -1.89 6.07 17.08
N TYR A 32 -1.56 7.04 16.22
CA TYR A 32 -1.06 8.33 16.64
C TYR A 32 -2.08 9.06 17.53
N ARG A 33 -3.35 9.12 17.10
CA ARG A 33 -4.44 9.72 17.87
C ARG A 33 -4.59 9.07 19.25
N GLN A 34 -4.57 7.76 19.33
CA GLN A 34 -4.63 7.04 20.60
C GLN A 34 -3.41 7.34 21.50
N SER A 35 -2.23 7.42 20.91
CA SER A 35 -1.01 7.75 21.63
C SER A 35 -1.06 9.16 22.23
N VAL A 36 -1.52 10.15 21.46
CA VAL A 36 -1.66 11.54 21.93
C VAL A 36 -2.70 11.63 23.06
N ILE A 37 -3.89 11.01 22.89
CA ILE A 37 -4.92 10.99 23.93
C ILE A 37 -4.39 10.37 25.22
N THR A 38 -3.70 9.24 25.12
CA THR A 38 -3.12 8.57 26.29
C THR A 38 -2.08 9.44 26.99
N ARG A 39 -1.20 10.06 26.20
CA ARG A 39 -0.17 10.98 26.73
C ARG A 39 -0.78 12.21 27.40
N GLN A 40 -1.74 12.85 26.76
CA GLN A 40 -2.43 14.02 27.31
C GLN A 40 -3.21 13.68 28.58
N THR A 41 -3.85 12.49 28.61
CA THR A 41 -4.53 12.00 29.81
C THR A 41 -3.56 11.88 30.98
N ALA A 42 -2.36 11.34 30.77
CA ALA A 42 -1.35 11.22 31.81
C ALA A 42 -0.80 12.60 32.24
N VAL A 43 -0.59 13.52 31.29
CA VAL A 43 -0.15 14.89 31.60
C VAL A 43 -1.17 15.59 32.49
N ILE A 44 -2.45 15.61 32.09
CA ILE A 44 -3.51 16.28 32.87
C ILE A 44 -3.68 15.65 34.25
N GLN A 45 -3.58 14.32 34.34
CA GLN A 45 -3.63 13.65 35.65
C GLN A 45 -2.48 14.09 36.55
N ASN A 46 -1.25 14.15 36.04
CA ASN A 46 -0.09 14.59 36.81
C ASN A 46 -0.22 16.06 37.24
N GLU A 47 -0.68 16.93 36.34
CA GLU A 47 -0.95 18.33 36.64
C GLU A 47 -2.02 18.48 37.74
N ALA A 48 -3.13 17.72 37.60
CA ALA A 48 -4.18 17.69 38.62
C ALA A 48 -3.65 17.24 39.98
N VAL A 49 -2.77 16.23 40.04
CA VAL A 49 -2.13 15.77 41.25
C VAL A 49 -1.25 16.86 41.86
N LEU A 50 -0.44 17.56 41.05
CA LEU A 50 0.42 18.64 41.53
C LEU A 50 -0.41 19.77 42.13
N ILE A 51 -1.49 20.18 41.46
CA ILE A 51 -2.37 21.23 41.96
C ILE A 51 -3.10 20.77 43.24
N ALA A 52 -3.58 19.52 43.27
CA ALA A 52 -4.22 19.00 44.49
C ALA A 52 -3.28 18.92 45.66
N ALA A 53 -1.98 18.65 45.46
CA ALA A 53 -0.97 18.64 46.48
C ALA A 53 -0.71 20.04 47.12
N GLU A 54 -0.97 21.13 46.39
CA GLU A 54 -0.87 22.48 46.96
C GLU A 54 -1.89 22.72 48.07
N TYR A 55 -3.04 22.06 48.03
CA TYR A 55 -4.07 22.14 49.08
C TYR A 55 -3.64 21.49 50.41
N SER A 56 -2.67 20.61 50.40
CA SER A 56 -2.12 20.02 51.63
C SER A 56 -1.37 21.02 52.51
N ASN A 57 -1.19 22.25 52.05
CA ASN A 57 -0.64 23.33 52.88
C ASN A 57 -1.72 24.09 53.66
N TYR A 58 -2.97 23.75 53.49
CA TYR A 58 -4.11 24.45 54.08
C TYR A 58 -4.97 23.52 54.95
N GLU A 59 -5.54 24.06 56.01
CA GLU A 59 -6.41 23.30 56.94
C GLU A 59 -7.77 22.97 56.29
N SER A 60 -8.32 23.85 55.42
CA SER A 60 -9.60 23.74 54.78
C SER A 60 -9.63 24.38 53.39
N LEU A 61 -10.70 24.09 52.60
CA LEU A 61 -10.90 24.79 51.31
C LEU A 61 -11.06 26.28 51.49
N GLU A 62 -11.76 26.75 52.50
CA GLU A 62 -11.93 28.18 52.79
C GLU A 62 -10.60 28.86 53.15
N ALA A 63 -9.72 28.18 53.86
CA ALA A 63 -8.38 28.68 54.17
C ALA A 63 -7.55 28.82 52.90
N ALA A 64 -7.65 27.89 51.95
CA ALA A 64 -6.98 27.97 50.65
C ALA A 64 -7.53 29.11 49.78
N GLU A 65 -8.83 29.31 49.74
CA GLU A 65 -9.47 30.39 49.02
C GLU A 65 -9.07 31.77 49.53
N ASN A 66 -9.04 31.93 50.84
CA ASN A 66 -8.59 33.18 51.50
C ASN A 66 -7.09 33.51 51.25
N ASN A 67 -6.29 32.53 50.84
CA ASN A 67 -4.87 32.68 50.51
C ASN A 67 -4.61 32.75 49.00
N ASP A 68 -5.51 33.30 48.22
CA ASP A 68 -5.37 33.58 46.76
C ASP A 68 -5.24 32.34 45.86
N MET A 69 -5.61 31.16 46.37
CA MET A 69 -5.55 29.92 45.59
C MET A 69 -6.44 29.97 44.34
N ASN A 70 -7.58 30.61 44.40
CA ASN A 70 -8.51 30.77 43.28
C ASN A 70 -7.87 31.59 42.15
N SER A 71 -7.14 32.67 42.43
CA SER A 71 -6.44 33.46 41.43
C SER A 71 -5.31 32.68 40.78
N ARG A 72 -4.60 31.86 41.55
CA ARG A 72 -3.54 30.98 41.05
C ARG A 72 -4.10 29.89 40.13
N LEU A 73 -5.19 29.27 40.53
CA LEU A 73 -5.92 28.31 39.67
C LEU A 73 -6.40 28.91 38.37
N SER A 74 -6.98 30.11 38.44
CA SER A 74 -7.44 30.85 37.26
C SER A 74 -6.31 31.19 36.31
N SER A 75 -5.18 31.64 36.82
CA SER A 75 -3.97 31.95 36.06
C SER A 75 -3.40 30.69 35.39
N TYR A 76 -3.33 29.59 36.15
CA TYR A 76 -2.88 28.29 35.65
C TYR A 76 -3.80 27.74 34.55
N SER A 77 -5.11 27.83 34.80
CA SER A 77 -6.14 27.44 33.83
C SER A 77 -6.03 28.21 32.50
N ALA A 78 -5.82 29.52 32.56
CA ALA A 78 -5.70 30.37 31.39
C ALA A 78 -4.39 30.08 30.60
N LEU A 79 -3.28 29.80 31.28
CA LEU A 79 -2.02 29.47 30.63
C LEU A 79 -2.03 28.11 29.93
N ASN A 80 -2.66 27.12 30.54
CA ASN A 80 -2.62 25.75 30.06
C ASN A 80 -3.90 25.33 29.31
N GLN A 81 -4.89 26.22 29.21
CA GLN A 81 -6.19 25.98 28.58
C GLN A 81 -6.94 24.77 29.19
N ILE A 82 -6.73 24.53 30.48
CA ILE A 82 -7.34 23.46 31.26
C ILE A 82 -8.37 24.04 32.18
N ARG A 83 -9.62 23.60 32.10
CA ARG A 83 -10.66 23.95 33.08
C ARG A 83 -10.45 23.17 34.36
N ILE A 84 -10.35 23.85 35.48
CA ILE A 84 -10.19 23.25 36.81
C ILE A 84 -11.42 23.52 37.65
N ARG A 85 -11.96 22.47 38.26
CA ARG A 85 -13.11 22.53 39.16
C ARG A 85 -12.77 21.85 40.48
N ILE A 86 -13.12 22.47 41.58
CA ILE A 86 -13.01 21.88 42.94
C ILE A 86 -14.41 21.49 43.39
N VAL A 87 -14.59 20.23 43.72
CA VAL A 87 -15.86 19.65 44.15
C VAL A 87 -15.77 19.32 45.65
N ASN A 88 -16.61 19.95 46.46
CA ASN A 88 -16.64 19.71 47.89
C ASN A 88 -17.31 18.35 48.26
N LEU A 89 -17.31 18.01 49.52
CA LEU A 89 -17.86 16.75 50.04
C LEU A 89 -19.37 16.57 49.80
N ASN A 90 -20.07 17.66 49.50
CA ASN A 90 -21.51 17.66 49.16
C ASN A 90 -21.78 17.53 47.67
N TYR A 91 -20.79 17.18 46.84
CA TYR A 91 -20.85 17.09 45.40
C TYR A 91 -21.14 18.46 44.70
N VAL A 92 -20.90 19.58 45.38
CA VAL A 92 -21.08 20.91 44.85
C VAL A 92 -19.74 21.46 44.38
N ILE A 93 -19.73 22.10 43.20
CA ILE A 93 -18.55 22.76 42.63
C ILE A 93 -18.34 24.08 43.42
N SER A 94 -17.32 24.11 44.27
CA SER A 94 -16.96 25.30 45.06
C SER A 94 -16.18 26.28 44.17
N VAL A 95 -15.27 25.78 43.32
CA VAL A 95 -14.44 26.58 42.43
C VAL A 95 -14.59 26.05 41.02
N ASP A 96 -14.75 26.95 40.04
CA ASP A 96 -14.71 26.68 38.62
C ASP A 96 -13.95 27.80 37.91
N THR A 97 -12.79 27.50 37.35
CA THR A 97 -11.94 28.50 36.70
C THR A 97 -12.58 29.17 35.49
N TYR A 98 -13.62 28.55 34.89
CA TYR A 98 -14.40 29.15 33.80
C TYR A 98 -15.68 29.86 34.32
N SER A 99 -15.97 29.75 35.60
CA SER A 99 -17.16 30.38 36.25
C SER A 99 -18.52 29.96 35.68
N ILE A 100 -18.58 28.78 35.00
CA ILE A 100 -19.81 28.32 34.31
C ILE A 100 -20.71 27.51 35.27
N ASP A 101 -20.11 26.69 36.14
CA ASP A 101 -20.82 25.71 36.95
C ASP A 101 -20.58 25.88 38.46
N THR A 102 -20.06 27.01 38.90
CA THR A 102 -19.89 27.32 40.34
C THR A 102 -21.22 27.21 41.07
N ASN A 103 -21.20 26.57 42.24
CA ASN A 103 -22.37 26.30 43.09
C ASN A 103 -23.39 25.29 42.49
N LYS A 104 -23.08 24.60 41.39
CA LYS A 104 -23.89 23.51 40.87
C LYS A 104 -23.43 22.18 41.37
N THR A 105 -24.37 21.22 41.50
CA THR A 105 -24.04 19.83 41.81
C THR A 105 -23.49 19.12 40.59
N ILE A 106 -22.37 18.42 40.75
CA ILE A 106 -21.73 17.65 39.69
C ILE A 106 -22.23 16.19 39.71
N LEU A 107 -22.68 15.72 38.51
CA LEU A 107 -23.03 14.32 38.28
C LEU A 107 -21.98 13.70 37.34
N ASN A 108 -20.84 13.32 37.88
CA ASN A 108 -19.74 12.78 37.13
C ASN A 108 -19.28 11.44 37.66
N PRO A 109 -19.27 10.36 36.89
CA PRO A 109 -18.87 9.04 37.34
C PRO A 109 -17.46 8.97 37.94
N ARG A 110 -16.52 9.74 37.40
CA ARG A 110 -15.13 9.78 37.94
C ARG A 110 -15.07 10.43 39.32
N VAL A 111 -15.88 11.46 39.56
CA VAL A 111 -16.00 12.10 40.86
C VAL A 111 -16.55 11.11 41.86
N PHE A 112 -17.63 10.41 41.52
CA PHE A 112 -18.20 9.38 42.44
C PHE A 112 -17.21 8.25 42.72
N ASP A 113 -16.40 7.85 41.72
CA ASP A 113 -15.37 6.81 41.92
C ASP A 113 -14.32 7.24 42.95
N ILE A 114 -13.90 8.53 42.92
CA ILE A 114 -12.94 9.06 43.91
C ILE A 114 -13.54 9.13 45.33
N PHE A 115 -14.77 9.55 45.45
CA PHE A 115 -15.45 9.53 46.76
C PHE A 115 -15.54 8.14 47.37
N SER A 116 -15.63 7.09 46.52
CA SER A 116 -15.69 5.70 47.00
C SER A 116 -14.32 5.08 47.24
N ASN A 117 -13.34 5.35 46.37
CA ASN A 117 -12.08 4.60 46.34
C ASN A 117 -10.85 5.45 46.70
N HIS A 118 -10.97 6.77 46.76
CA HIS A 118 -9.87 7.73 46.98
C HIS A 118 -8.67 7.55 46.01
N LYS A 119 -8.93 7.05 44.81
CA LYS A 119 -7.90 6.84 43.79
C LYS A 119 -8.08 7.79 42.60
N ASN A 120 -6.97 8.23 42.01
CA ASN A 120 -7.01 9.05 40.84
C ASN A 120 -7.77 8.35 39.70
N SER A 121 -8.63 9.08 39.00
CA SER A 121 -9.39 8.59 37.85
C SER A 121 -9.21 9.55 36.70
N SER A 122 -8.73 9.05 35.55
CA SER A 122 -8.55 9.86 34.35
C SER A 122 -8.95 9.12 33.09
N GLY A 123 -9.26 9.82 32.03
CA GLY A 123 -9.56 9.22 30.76
C GLY A 123 -10.21 10.18 29.78
N TYR A 124 -10.30 9.70 28.56
CA TYR A 124 -10.98 10.37 27.47
C TYR A 124 -12.49 10.04 27.48
N ASP A 125 -13.31 11.06 27.40
CA ASP A 125 -14.78 10.86 27.23
C ASP A 125 -15.11 10.93 25.74
N LYS A 126 -15.47 9.77 25.17
CA LYS A 126 -15.84 9.65 23.75
C LYS A 126 -17.09 10.44 23.35
N LYS A 127 -17.96 10.81 24.32
CA LYS A 127 -19.19 11.53 24.02
C LYS A 127 -18.97 13.04 23.86
N THR A 128 -18.14 13.60 24.74
CA THR A 128 -17.82 15.04 24.74
C THR A 128 -16.54 15.34 23.96
N GLY A 129 -15.69 14.33 23.76
CA GLY A 129 -14.36 14.50 23.17
C GLY A 129 -13.32 15.05 24.15
N ASN A 130 -13.68 15.27 25.42
CA ASN A 130 -12.81 15.87 26.41
C ASN A 130 -11.94 14.85 27.11
N ILE A 131 -10.73 15.24 27.50
CA ILE A 131 -9.92 14.51 28.44
C ILE A 131 -10.20 15.07 29.83
N GLN A 132 -10.46 14.19 30.78
CA GLN A 132 -10.76 14.55 32.15
C GLN A 132 -9.87 13.75 33.10
N ALA A 133 -9.34 14.44 34.11
CA ALA A 133 -8.70 13.85 35.26
C ALA A 133 -9.40 14.31 36.52
N ALA A 134 -9.67 13.40 37.42
CA ALA A 134 -10.18 13.68 38.76
C ALA A 134 -9.23 13.08 39.79
N VAL A 135 -8.89 13.86 40.82
CA VAL A 135 -7.96 13.47 41.85
C VAL A 135 -8.46 13.88 43.25
N PRO A 136 -8.20 13.10 44.27
CA PRO A 136 -8.60 13.46 45.64
C PRO A 136 -7.72 14.62 46.14
N VAL A 137 -8.33 15.53 46.90
CA VAL A 137 -7.67 16.64 47.57
C VAL A 137 -7.66 16.37 49.08
N TYR A 138 -6.49 16.49 49.68
CA TYR A 138 -6.27 16.30 51.12
C TYR A 138 -5.79 17.61 51.75
N ASN A 139 -6.14 17.83 52.98
CA ASN A 139 -5.65 18.98 53.76
C ASN A 139 -4.27 18.66 54.44
N ASP A 140 -3.76 19.62 55.23
CA ASP A 140 -2.51 19.49 56.00
C ASP A 140 -2.46 18.32 56.95
N SER A 141 -3.62 17.90 57.46
CA SER A 141 -3.79 16.76 58.36
C SER A 141 -3.96 15.43 57.64
N GLY A 142 -3.90 15.44 56.28
CA GLY A 142 -4.11 14.24 55.46
C GLY A 142 -5.57 13.79 55.36
N THR A 143 -6.53 14.64 55.74
CA THR A 143 -7.96 14.35 55.62
C THR A 143 -8.47 14.70 54.23
N PHE A 144 -9.26 13.83 53.63
CA PHE A 144 -9.93 14.06 52.35
C PHE A 144 -10.97 15.18 52.46
N ILE A 145 -10.78 16.28 51.68
CA ILE A 145 -11.64 17.47 51.76
C ILE A 145 -12.39 17.82 50.49
N ALA A 146 -11.90 17.37 49.33
CA ALA A 146 -12.49 17.68 48.04
C ALA A 146 -12.01 16.76 46.94
N VAL A 147 -12.60 16.89 45.75
CA VAL A 147 -12.10 16.33 44.48
C VAL A 147 -11.73 17.46 43.55
N LEU A 148 -10.53 17.45 43.03
CA LEU A 148 -10.11 18.31 41.93
C LEU A 148 -10.40 17.62 40.60
N VAL A 149 -11.10 18.30 39.71
CA VAL A 149 -11.42 17.84 38.35
C VAL A 149 -10.75 18.78 37.35
N ALA A 150 -9.87 18.26 36.52
CA ALA A 150 -9.22 18.98 35.44
C ALA A 150 -9.75 18.45 34.09
N ASP A 151 -10.19 19.35 33.26
CA ASP A 151 -10.74 19.05 31.92
C ASP A 151 -9.94 19.75 30.83
N LEU A 152 -9.54 19.01 29.82
CA LEU A 152 -9.02 19.53 28.55
C LEU A 152 -10.10 19.41 27.50
N ASP A 153 -10.47 20.52 26.85
CA ASP A 153 -11.58 20.57 25.90
C ASP A 153 -11.20 19.88 24.59
N TYR A 154 -12.21 19.33 23.93
CA TYR A 154 -12.10 18.70 22.61
C TYR A 154 -11.48 19.64 21.56
N THR A 155 -11.83 20.92 21.57
CA THR A 155 -11.29 21.90 20.62
C THR A 155 -9.78 22.01 20.65
N GLU A 156 -9.17 21.93 21.84
CA GLU A 156 -7.71 21.94 22.00
C GLU A 156 -7.08 20.65 21.50
N ILE A 157 -7.74 19.53 21.76
CA ILE A 157 -7.29 18.22 21.28
C ILE A 157 -7.38 18.15 19.76
N ASP A 158 -8.47 18.64 19.18
CA ASP A 158 -8.70 18.65 17.73
C ASP A 158 -7.72 19.59 17.01
N ALA A 159 -7.38 20.75 17.60
CA ALA A 159 -6.36 21.66 17.09
C ALA A 159 -4.99 20.98 16.99
N MET A 160 -4.61 20.19 18.01
CA MET A 160 -3.36 19.39 17.99
C MET A 160 -3.33 18.38 16.84
N PHE A 161 -4.48 17.83 16.45
CA PHE A 161 -4.57 16.88 15.35
C PHE A 161 -4.64 17.56 13.99
N HIS A 162 -5.25 18.74 13.90
CA HIS A 162 -5.47 19.44 12.64
C HIS A 162 -4.16 19.76 11.93
N ASP A 163 -3.17 20.27 12.63
CA ASP A 163 -1.87 20.62 12.06
C ASP A 163 -1.12 19.38 11.57
N VAL A 164 -1.13 18.31 12.37
CA VAL A 164 -0.49 17.04 12.01
C VAL A 164 -1.19 16.38 10.84
N ASN A 165 -2.53 16.41 10.82
CA ASN A 165 -3.32 15.81 9.75
C ASN A 165 -3.15 16.54 8.41
N SER A 166 -3.05 17.87 8.45
CA SER A 166 -2.76 18.70 7.26
C SER A 166 -1.41 18.33 6.62
N GLN A 167 -0.35 18.26 7.43
CA GLN A 167 0.98 17.84 6.95
C GLN A 167 0.98 16.39 6.46
N ASN A 168 0.29 15.50 7.17
CA ASN A 168 0.19 14.08 6.83
C ASN A 168 -0.55 13.87 5.49
N ASN A 169 -1.59 14.64 5.20
CA ASN A 169 -2.30 14.59 3.92
C ASN A 169 -1.42 14.97 2.73
N ASN A 170 -0.56 15.98 2.88
CA ASN A 170 0.39 16.35 1.83
C ASN A 170 1.41 15.22 1.59
N ILE A 171 1.93 14.60 2.65
CA ILE A 171 2.85 13.46 2.55
C ILE A 171 2.15 12.26 1.88
N LYS A 172 0.91 11.93 2.26
CA LYS A 172 0.08 10.89 1.62
C LYS A 172 0.01 11.12 0.10
N LEU A 173 -0.34 12.34 -0.31
CA LEU A 173 -0.48 12.70 -1.72
C LEU A 173 0.83 12.55 -2.49
N VAL A 174 1.94 12.98 -1.92
CA VAL A 174 3.28 12.82 -2.53
C VAL A 174 3.63 11.34 -2.69
N ILE A 175 3.44 10.51 -1.66
CA ILE A 175 3.74 9.08 -1.71
C ILE A 175 2.87 8.37 -2.75
N ILE A 176 1.57 8.65 -2.77
CA ILE A 176 0.65 8.05 -3.77
C ILE A 176 1.09 8.45 -5.18
N THR A 177 1.46 9.71 -5.40
CA THR A 177 1.94 10.19 -6.71
C THR A 177 3.22 9.47 -7.13
N ILE A 178 4.20 9.32 -6.23
CA ILE A 178 5.45 8.59 -6.49
C ILE A 178 5.15 7.13 -6.83
N CYS A 179 4.31 6.45 -6.05
CA CYS A 179 3.93 5.07 -6.31
C CYS A 179 3.26 4.90 -7.68
N LEU A 180 2.39 5.84 -8.06
CA LEU A 180 1.69 5.83 -9.34
C LEU A 180 2.67 6.02 -10.52
N VAL A 181 3.62 6.95 -10.38
CA VAL A 181 4.68 7.16 -11.39
C VAL A 181 5.55 5.90 -11.53
N LEU A 182 5.99 5.31 -10.42
CA LEU A 182 6.80 4.08 -10.44
C LEU A 182 6.05 2.92 -11.09
N LEU A 183 4.73 2.79 -10.84
CA LEU A 183 3.89 1.78 -11.50
C LEU A 183 3.81 2.00 -13.01
N ILE A 184 3.57 3.23 -13.49
CA ILE A 184 3.52 3.55 -14.90
C ILE A 184 4.85 3.24 -15.59
N VAL A 185 5.97 3.65 -14.97
CA VAL A 185 7.32 3.37 -15.44
C VAL A 185 7.58 1.88 -15.47
N GLY A 186 7.22 1.15 -14.41
CA GLY A 186 7.34 -0.31 -14.34
C GLY A 186 6.56 -1.00 -15.46
N ILE A 187 5.30 -0.63 -15.67
CA ILE A 187 4.46 -1.16 -16.76
C ILE A 187 5.13 -0.93 -18.13
N TYR A 188 5.66 0.27 -18.36
CA TYR A 188 6.32 0.60 -19.63
C TYR A 188 7.55 -0.28 -19.87
N PHE A 189 8.42 -0.41 -18.87
CA PHE A 189 9.64 -1.22 -18.98
C PHE A 189 9.38 -2.72 -19.11
N LEU A 190 8.40 -3.28 -18.37
CA LEU A 190 8.07 -4.70 -18.45
C LEU A 190 7.34 -5.08 -19.73
N ASN A 191 6.44 -4.23 -20.24
CA ASN A 191 5.66 -4.56 -21.43
C ASN A 191 6.45 -4.43 -22.74
N ARG A 192 7.46 -3.57 -22.79
CA ARG A 192 8.22 -3.31 -24.04
C ARG A 192 8.91 -4.56 -24.60
N PRO A 193 9.63 -5.39 -23.83
CA PRO A 193 10.25 -6.61 -24.36
C PRO A 193 9.22 -7.68 -24.73
N VAL A 194 8.13 -7.82 -23.97
CA VAL A 194 7.05 -8.78 -24.28
C VAL A 194 6.39 -8.44 -25.61
N LYS A 195 6.08 -7.18 -25.88
CA LYS A 195 5.55 -6.75 -27.17
C LYS A 195 6.50 -7.07 -28.33
N ARG A 196 7.80 -6.85 -28.16
CA ARG A 196 8.79 -7.18 -29.19
C ARG A 196 8.80 -8.68 -29.54
N VAL A 197 8.73 -9.54 -28.53
CA VAL A 197 8.63 -10.99 -28.75
C VAL A 197 7.36 -11.32 -29.55
N LEU A 198 6.21 -10.80 -29.14
CA LEU A 198 4.94 -11.02 -29.83
C LEU A 198 4.97 -10.53 -31.29
N ASP A 199 5.53 -9.35 -31.55
CA ASP A 199 5.64 -8.77 -32.89
C ASP A 199 6.52 -9.66 -33.79
N ILE A 200 7.65 -10.19 -33.29
CA ILE A 200 8.54 -11.08 -34.02
C ILE A 200 7.87 -12.41 -34.29
N VAL A 201 7.22 -13.03 -33.31
CA VAL A 201 6.48 -14.28 -33.48
C VAL A 201 5.37 -14.10 -34.52
N SER A 202 4.64 -12.97 -34.51
CA SER A 202 3.60 -12.67 -35.49
C SER A 202 4.19 -12.53 -36.92
N ASN A 203 5.36 -11.88 -37.04
CA ASN A 203 6.03 -11.73 -38.35
C ASN A 203 6.48 -13.09 -38.93
N VAL A 204 6.99 -14.00 -38.08
CA VAL A 204 7.33 -15.36 -38.50
C VAL A 204 6.09 -16.13 -38.96
N SER A 205 4.97 -15.99 -38.23
CA SER A 205 3.69 -16.59 -38.64
C SER A 205 3.17 -16.07 -39.97
N ALA A 206 3.57 -14.84 -40.38
CA ALA A 206 3.25 -14.24 -41.67
C ALA A 206 4.21 -14.65 -42.81
N GLY A 207 5.17 -15.57 -42.55
CA GLY A 207 6.08 -16.12 -43.56
C GLY A 207 7.50 -15.52 -43.58
N HIS A 208 7.85 -14.66 -42.64
CA HIS A 208 9.21 -14.10 -42.53
C HIS A 208 10.07 -14.97 -41.61
N THR A 209 10.68 -16.02 -42.17
CA THR A 209 11.42 -17.05 -41.39
C THR A 209 12.81 -16.60 -40.91
N ASP A 210 13.32 -15.46 -41.36
CA ASP A 210 14.64 -14.95 -40.97
C ASP A 210 14.63 -14.10 -39.68
N ALA A 211 13.44 -13.89 -39.09
CA ALA A 211 13.33 -13.07 -37.87
C ALA A 211 13.95 -13.76 -36.67
N ARG A 212 14.77 -13.02 -35.89
CA ARG A 212 15.39 -13.47 -34.65
C ARG A 212 15.02 -12.54 -33.50
N ILE A 213 14.77 -13.12 -32.32
CA ILE A 213 14.50 -12.34 -31.11
C ILE A 213 15.86 -11.93 -30.53
N PRO A 214 16.16 -10.60 -30.36
CA PRO A 214 17.42 -10.15 -29.77
C PRO A 214 17.48 -10.50 -28.28
N VAL A 215 18.53 -11.19 -27.86
CA VAL A 215 18.73 -11.73 -26.50
C VAL A 215 19.14 -10.65 -25.46
N ARG A 216 18.57 -9.43 -25.53
CA ARG A 216 18.86 -8.32 -24.60
C ARG A 216 17.67 -8.03 -23.72
N SER A 217 17.28 -9.00 -22.85
CA SER A 217 16.11 -8.84 -21.98
C SER A 217 16.30 -9.50 -20.62
N TYR A 218 15.26 -9.50 -19.77
CA TYR A 218 15.23 -10.21 -18.50
C TYR A 218 15.47 -11.69 -18.70
N THR A 219 15.89 -12.39 -17.62
CA THR A 219 16.27 -13.80 -17.66
C THR A 219 15.20 -14.67 -18.30
N GLU A 220 13.92 -14.47 -17.94
CA GLU A 220 12.78 -15.24 -18.43
C GLU A 220 12.50 -14.98 -19.92
N ILE A 221 12.60 -13.72 -20.36
CA ILE A 221 12.42 -13.37 -21.78
C ILE A 221 13.62 -13.82 -22.60
N ARG A 222 14.79 -13.86 -22.02
CA ARG A 222 16.00 -14.39 -22.69
C ARG A 222 15.86 -15.87 -22.96
N GLU A 223 15.41 -16.67 -22.00
CA GLU A 223 15.18 -18.10 -22.16
C GLU A 223 14.18 -18.38 -23.30
N ILE A 224 13.04 -17.66 -23.30
CA ILE A 224 12.06 -17.74 -24.39
C ILE A 224 12.67 -17.35 -25.75
N ALA A 225 13.51 -16.31 -25.78
CA ALA A 225 14.16 -15.85 -27.02
C ALA A 225 15.16 -16.90 -27.55
N ASP A 226 15.96 -17.49 -26.66
CA ASP A 226 16.92 -18.54 -27.02
C ASP A 226 16.20 -19.79 -27.54
N ASP A 227 15.15 -20.25 -26.86
CA ASP A 227 14.35 -21.41 -27.30
C ASP A 227 13.69 -21.14 -28.64
N PHE A 228 13.09 -19.96 -28.83
CA PHE A 228 12.50 -19.57 -30.12
C PHE A 228 13.54 -19.55 -31.24
N ASN A 229 14.71 -18.94 -31.02
CA ASN A 229 15.78 -18.89 -32.01
C ASN A 229 16.27 -20.31 -32.38
N ASN A 230 16.41 -21.22 -31.40
CA ASN A 230 16.77 -22.61 -31.63
C ASN A 230 15.72 -23.35 -32.48
N ILE A 231 14.41 -23.09 -32.24
CA ILE A 231 13.34 -23.68 -33.07
C ILE A 231 13.43 -23.16 -34.50
N MET A 232 13.67 -21.86 -34.70
CA MET A 232 13.82 -21.26 -36.03
C MET A 232 15.04 -21.79 -36.79
N ASP A 233 16.17 -22.04 -36.12
CA ASP A 233 17.36 -22.62 -36.72
C ASP A 233 17.08 -24.05 -37.22
N ARG A 234 16.43 -24.88 -36.41
CA ARG A 234 16.00 -26.23 -36.82
C ARG A 234 14.99 -26.23 -37.99
N ALA A 235 14.05 -25.27 -38.00
CA ALA A 235 13.10 -25.13 -39.09
C ALA A 235 13.83 -24.80 -40.40
N ASN A 236 14.76 -23.84 -40.37
CA ASN A 236 15.54 -23.45 -41.55
C ASN A 236 16.45 -24.60 -42.06
N GLU A 237 17.11 -25.35 -41.18
CA GLU A 237 17.90 -26.53 -41.54
C GLU A 237 17.01 -27.59 -42.23
N THR A 238 15.80 -27.79 -41.72
CA THR A 238 14.84 -28.75 -42.34
C THR A 238 14.43 -28.29 -43.71
N ASP A 239 14.11 -27.01 -43.93
CA ASP A 239 13.70 -26.47 -45.21
C ASP A 239 14.85 -26.49 -46.24
N GLN A 240 16.08 -26.19 -45.80
CA GLN A 240 17.28 -26.31 -46.65
C GLN A 240 17.51 -27.78 -47.08
N SER A 241 17.44 -28.73 -46.13
CA SER A 241 17.58 -30.16 -46.41
C SER A 241 16.50 -30.62 -47.39
N ARG A 242 15.25 -30.15 -47.28
CA ARG A 242 14.18 -30.47 -48.25
C ARG A 242 14.47 -29.89 -49.61
N ALA A 243 14.97 -28.65 -49.70
CA ALA A 243 15.33 -28.02 -50.96
C ALA A 243 16.50 -28.77 -51.69
N GLU A 244 17.53 -29.14 -50.92
CA GLU A 244 18.62 -29.95 -51.41
C GLU A 244 18.18 -31.34 -51.87
N PHE A 245 17.31 -32.01 -51.10
CA PHE A 245 16.71 -33.27 -51.49
C PHE A 245 15.96 -33.17 -52.82
N VAL A 246 15.03 -32.18 -52.96
CA VAL A 246 14.30 -31.97 -54.20
C VAL A 246 15.20 -31.66 -55.39
N SER A 247 16.26 -30.86 -55.17
CA SER A 247 17.26 -30.58 -56.20
C SER A 247 18.00 -31.81 -56.67
N ASN A 248 18.49 -32.60 -55.68
CA ASN A 248 19.23 -33.83 -55.99
C ASN A 248 18.37 -34.87 -56.68
N VAL A 249 17.16 -35.12 -56.17
CA VAL A 249 16.19 -36.04 -56.84
C VAL A 249 15.86 -35.54 -58.26
N SER A 250 15.68 -34.23 -58.47
CA SER A 250 15.43 -33.66 -59.80
C SER A 250 16.59 -33.92 -60.75
N HIS A 251 17.84 -33.76 -60.26
CA HIS A 251 19.05 -34.06 -61.07
C HIS A 251 19.17 -35.56 -61.37
N GLU A 252 19.02 -36.42 -60.38
CA GLU A 252 19.11 -37.88 -60.52
C GLU A 252 17.97 -38.46 -61.43
N LEU A 253 16.80 -37.84 -61.43
CA LEU A 253 15.70 -38.25 -62.34
C LEU A 253 15.89 -37.68 -63.75
N LYS A 254 16.49 -36.49 -63.94
CA LYS A 254 16.69 -35.88 -65.25
C LYS A 254 17.58 -36.73 -66.14
N THR A 255 18.60 -37.33 -65.63
CA THR A 255 19.60 -38.16 -66.37
C THR A 255 18.92 -39.37 -67.02
N PRO A 256 18.22 -40.28 -66.27
CA PRO A 256 17.55 -41.42 -66.89
C PRO A 256 16.40 -41.03 -67.84
N ILE A 257 15.64 -39.98 -67.46
CA ILE A 257 14.55 -39.47 -68.33
C ILE A 257 15.11 -38.92 -69.65
N THR A 258 16.27 -38.24 -69.64
CA THR A 258 16.94 -37.72 -70.81
C THR A 258 17.45 -38.90 -71.65
N SER A 259 18.03 -39.91 -71.06
CA SER A 259 18.50 -41.10 -71.73
C SER A 259 17.31 -41.85 -72.41
N ILE A 260 16.21 -42.06 -71.72
CA ILE A 260 15.01 -42.68 -72.26
C ILE A 260 14.47 -41.85 -73.42
N LYS A 261 14.44 -40.51 -73.31
CA LYS A 261 13.97 -39.58 -74.37
C LYS A 261 14.88 -39.68 -75.62
N VAL A 262 16.21 -39.61 -75.45
CA VAL A 262 17.16 -39.73 -76.57
C VAL A 262 17.02 -41.07 -77.26
N LEU A 263 16.86 -42.13 -76.49
CA LEU A 263 16.65 -43.47 -77.01
C LEU A 263 15.32 -43.57 -77.79
N ALA A 264 14.24 -43.07 -77.23
CA ALA A 264 12.94 -43.05 -77.88
C ALA A 264 12.96 -42.22 -79.19
N GLU A 265 13.63 -41.05 -79.16
CA GLU A 265 13.80 -40.19 -80.37
C GLU A 265 14.66 -40.92 -81.42
N SER A 266 15.71 -41.64 -81.03
CA SER A 266 16.55 -42.40 -81.91
C SER A 266 15.78 -43.52 -82.61
N LEU A 267 14.91 -44.24 -81.90
CA LEU A 267 14.07 -45.26 -82.42
C LEU A 267 12.98 -44.75 -83.41
N ASN A 268 12.47 -43.54 -83.08
CA ASN A 268 11.42 -42.92 -83.91
C ASN A 268 11.95 -42.26 -85.22
N THR A 269 13.22 -42.05 -85.34
CA THR A 269 13.90 -41.42 -86.53
C THR A 269 14.39 -42.48 -87.54
N GLN A 270 14.42 -43.77 -87.20
CA GLN A 270 14.90 -44.85 -88.07
C GLN A 270 13.71 -45.55 -88.68
N GLU A 271 13.62 -45.50 -90.05
CA GLU A 271 12.64 -46.37 -90.81
C GLU A 271 13.20 -47.77 -90.87
N ASN A 272 12.43 -48.80 -90.36
CA ASN A 272 12.79 -50.23 -90.29
C ASN A 272 13.80 -50.63 -89.24
N VAL A 273 13.56 -50.39 -87.96
CA VAL A 273 14.34 -50.92 -86.87
C VAL A 273 14.06 -52.42 -86.66
N PRO A 274 15.08 -53.35 -86.67
CA PRO A 274 14.86 -54.78 -86.40
C PRO A 274 14.33 -55.01 -85.00
N ILE A 275 13.51 -56.07 -84.85
CA ILE A 275 12.84 -56.37 -83.59
C ILE A 275 13.83 -56.70 -82.47
N GLU A 276 14.97 -57.20 -82.81
CA GLU A 276 16.11 -57.46 -81.90
C GLU A 276 16.65 -56.22 -81.21
N VAL A 277 16.69 -55.13 -81.85
CA VAL A 277 17.11 -53.82 -81.34
C VAL A 277 16.10 -53.31 -80.36
N TYR A 278 14.82 -53.52 -80.52
CA TYR A 278 13.77 -53.19 -79.54
C TYR A 278 13.90 -54.03 -78.26
N GLN A 279 14.27 -55.35 -78.43
CA GLN A 279 14.45 -56.21 -77.29
C GLN A 279 15.69 -55.89 -76.44
N GLU A 280 16.78 -55.54 -77.09
CA GLU A 280 18.02 -55.12 -76.43
C GLU A 280 17.77 -53.80 -75.62
N PHE A 281 17.01 -52.88 -76.18
CA PHE A 281 16.60 -51.62 -75.56
C PHE A 281 15.70 -51.75 -74.36
N MET A 282 14.92 -52.80 -74.25
CA MET A 282 14.02 -53.06 -73.12
C MET A 282 14.66 -53.90 -72.01
N GLN A 283 15.94 -54.30 -72.16
CA GLN A 283 16.73 -55.04 -71.18
C GLN A 283 17.68 -54.15 -70.37
N ASP A 284 18.06 -52.95 -70.88
CA ASP A 284 18.83 -51.93 -70.20
C ASP A 284 17.93 -50.95 -69.42
#